data_b2f4b738434b31ca81b1224969a74024
#
_entry.id   b2f4b738434b31ca81b1224969a74024
#
_cell.length_a   1.000
_cell.length_b   1.000
_cell.length_c   1.000
_cell.angle_alpha   90.00
_cell.angle_beta   90.00
_cell.angle_gamma   90.00
#
_symmetry.space_group_name_H-M   'P 1'
#
loop_
_entity.id
_entity.type
_entity.pdbx_description
1 polymer ?
#
loop_
_entity_poly.entity_id
_entity_poly.type
_entity_poly.pdbx_seq_one_letter_code
_entity_poly.pdbx_strand_id
1 'polypeptide(L)'
;VSPGRTLVAVDSPGHAKHHVGFHDSSSGILFAGDAVGVKLPDGGVLRPATPPPDFDLDQALSSLRKFAARRPSAIALAHYGLLESPEELLAEADETLRQWAEVAEAAYREGSDIAAALAARFDPGLGDIDPAHREKLETLNGVHSNAAGFRRWLEGRDAATQ
;
A
#
# COMPACT_ATOMS: atom_id res chain seq x y z
N VAL A 1 16.38 1.32 22.65
CA VAL A 1 15.67 2.61 22.67
C VAL A 1 16.27 3.44 23.80
N SER A 2 16.60 4.69 23.55
CA SER A 2 17.20 5.57 24.57
C SER A 2 16.21 5.84 25.72
N PRO A 3 16.68 6.13 26.93
CA PRO A 3 15.82 6.51 28.03
C PRO A 3 14.90 7.69 27.64
N GLY A 4 13.60 7.57 27.93
CA GLY A 4 12.60 8.60 27.58
C GLY A 4 12.04 8.54 26.16
N ARG A 5 12.53 7.65 25.29
CA ARG A 5 11.97 7.40 23.94
C ARG A 5 11.05 6.18 23.97
N THR A 6 9.84 6.35 23.46
CA THR A 6 8.85 5.27 23.35
C THR A 6 8.51 5.03 21.87
N LEU A 7 8.58 3.78 21.45
CA LEU A 7 8.01 3.33 20.19
C LEU A 7 6.65 2.68 20.47
N VAL A 8 5.60 3.30 19.98
CA VAL A 8 4.23 2.78 20.13
C VAL A 8 3.93 1.88 18.94
N ALA A 9 3.72 0.60 19.19
CA ALA A 9 3.28 -0.33 18.17
C ALA A 9 1.82 -0.01 17.76
N VAL A 10 1.58 0.08 16.48
CA VAL A 10 0.27 0.32 15.89
C VAL A 10 -0.08 -0.91 15.04
N ASP A 11 -1.00 -1.73 15.56
CA ASP A 11 -1.54 -2.86 14.81
C ASP A 11 -2.17 -2.36 13.50
N SER A 12 -1.64 -2.79 12.37
CA SER A 12 -1.97 -2.27 11.04
C SER A 12 -2.10 -3.37 9.98
N PRO A 13 -3.02 -4.34 10.20
CA PRO A 13 -3.27 -5.40 9.22
C PRO A 13 -3.85 -4.84 7.92
N GLY A 14 -3.79 -5.65 6.87
CA GLY A 14 -4.33 -5.34 5.55
C GLY A 14 -3.35 -5.63 4.43
N HIS A 15 -2.13 -5.10 4.49
CA HIS A 15 -1.01 -5.58 3.66
C HIS A 15 -0.67 -7.04 4.01
N ALA A 16 -0.54 -7.32 5.29
CA ALA A 16 -0.39 -8.65 5.86
C ALA A 16 -1.10 -8.72 7.22
N LYS A 17 -1.56 -9.89 7.64
CA LYS A 17 -2.31 -10.07 8.90
C LYS A 17 -1.52 -9.65 10.14
N HIS A 18 -0.21 -9.82 10.09
CA HIS A 18 0.71 -9.55 11.20
C HIS A 18 1.42 -8.20 11.11
N HIS A 19 1.00 -7.34 10.16
CA HIS A 19 1.66 -6.07 9.93
C HIS A 19 1.50 -5.13 11.12
N VAL A 20 2.60 -4.47 11.51
CA VAL A 20 2.67 -3.51 12.63
C VAL A 20 3.51 -2.30 12.20
N GLY A 21 2.94 -1.10 12.34
CA GLY A 21 3.70 0.14 12.27
C GLY A 21 4.21 0.56 13.64
N PHE A 22 5.17 1.49 13.69
CA PHE A 22 5.73 2.03 14.94
C PHE A 22 5.72 3.55 14.92
N HIS A 23 5.08 4.16 15.91
CA HIS A 23 5.10 5.60 16.10
C HIS A 23 6.12 5.98 17.19
N ASP A 24 7.12 6.77 16.82
CA ASP A 24 8.13 7.25 17.73
C ASP A 24 7.67 8.51 18.47
N SER A 25 7.52 8.42 19.78
CA SER A 25 7.06 9.54 20.62
C SER A 25 8.01 10.72 20.67
N SER A 26 9.29 10.54 20.36
CA SER A 26 10.30 11.59 20.44
C SER A 26 10.39 12.43 19.18
N SER A 27 10.35 11.79 18.01
CA SER A 27 10.42 12.46 16.70
C SER A 27 9.06 12.72 16.08
N GLY A 28 8.01 12.02 16.53
CA GLY A 28 6.70 12.01 15.89
C GLY A 28 6.67 11.23 14.58
N ILE A 29 7.75 10.58 14.19
CA ILE A 29 7.81 9.80 12.94
C ILE A 29 7.03 8.51 13.09
N LEU A 30 6.21 8.20 12.09
CA LEU A 30 5.55 6.91 11.93
C LEU A 30 6.33 6.05 10.95
N PHE A 31 6.86 4.93 11.42
CA PHE A 31 7.41 3.86 10.59
C PHE A 31 6.25 2.98 10.14
N ALA A 32 5.78 3.22 8.93
CA ALA A 32 4.53 2.64 8.45
C ALA A 32 4.70 1.27 7.77
N GLY A 33 5.93 0.80 7.57
CA GLY A 33 6.16 -0.43 6.81
C GLY A 33 5.58 -0.33 5.40
N ASP A 34 4.98 -1.42 4.93
CA ASP A 34 4.33 -1.50 3.61
C ASP A 34 2.85 -1.13 3.62
N ALA A 35 2.24 -0.87 4.80
CA ALA A 35 0.80 -0.62 4.91
C ALA A 35 0.33 0.67 4.21
N VAL A 36 1.22 1.63 3.97
CA VAL A 36 0.93 2.86 3.22
C VAL A 36 1.21 2.68 1.73
N GLY A 37 1.99 1.67 1.36
CA GLY A 37 2.40 1.41 -0.01
C GLY A 37 3.88 1.73 -0.27
N VAL A 38 4.23 1.78 -1.55
CA VAL A 38 5.59 2.01 -2.05
C VAL A 38 5.62 3.26 -2.92
N LYS A 39 6.54 4.17 -2.62
CA LYS A 39 6.78 5.40 -3.42
C LYS A 39 8.27 5.52 -3.72
N LEU A 40 8.66 5.50 -4.98
CA LEU A 40 10.05 5.67 -5.37
C LEU A 40 10.48 7.14 -5.27
N PRO A 41 11.77 7.42 -4.91
CA PRO A 41 12.25 8.78 -4.63
C PRO A 41 12.20 9.73 -5.83
N ASP A 42 12.31 9.22 -7.04
CA ASP A 42 12.49 10.03 -8.26
C ASP A 42 11.14 10.51 -8.85
N GLY A 43 10.22 10.97 -8.00
CA GLY A 43 8.90 11.47 -8.43
C GLY A 43 7.90 10.37 -8.75
N GLY A 44 8.17 9.14 -8.29
CA GLY A 44 7.28 8.01 -8.50
C GLY A 44 5.90 8.21 -7.86
N VAL A 45 4.89 7.66 -8.51
CA VAL A 45 3.52 7.59 -7.99
C VAL A 45 3.48 6.60 -6.82
N LEU A 46 2.72 6.93 -5.79
CA LEU A 46 2.46 5.98 -4.71
C LEU A 46 1.65 4.81 -5.25
N ARG A 47 2.12 3.59 -5.00
CA ARG A 47 1.41 2.36 -5.35
C ARG A 47 1.03 1.59 -4.09
N PRO A 48 -0.17 1.01 -4.03
CA PRO A 48 -0.55 0.18 -2.90
C PRO A 48 0.29 -1.09 -2.89
N ALA A 49 0.55 -1.65 -1.71
CA ALA A 49 1.23 -2.93 -1.56
C ALA A 49 0.22 -3.98 -1.10
N THR A 50 -0.27 -4.77 -2.03
CA THR A 50 -1.38 -5.71 -1.83
C THR A 50 -1.00 -7.15 -2.19
N PRO A 51 0.08 -7.72 -1.60
CA PRO A 51 0.53 -9.06 -1.97
C PRO A 51 -0.40 -10.15 -1.39
N PRO A 52 -0.51 -11.32 -2.05
CA PRO A 52 -1.12 -12.47 -1.43
C PRO A 52 -0.20 -13.01 -0.30
N PRO A 53 -0.69 -13.83 0.64
CA PRO A 53 -2.07 -14.33 0.70
C PRO A 53 -3.00 -13.52 1.59
N ASP A 54 -2.50 -12.52 2.30
CA ASP A 54 -3.13 -11.92 3.47
C ASP A 54 -3.78 -10.55 3.21
N PHE A 55 -3.67 -10.01 1.97
CA PHE A 55 -4.25 -8.72 1.65
C PHE A 55 -5.76 -8.68 1.94
N ASP A 56 -6.17 -7.61 2.62
CA ASP A 56 -7.58 -7.31 2.93
C ASP A 56 -7.80 -5.81 2.86
N LEU A 57 -8.69 -5.37 1.97
CA LEU A 57 -8.94 -3.96 1.69
C LEU A 57 -9.49 -3.21 2.91
N ASP A 58 -10.48 -3.77 3.60
CA ASP A 58 -11.14 -3.09 4.73
C ASP A 58 -10.17 -2.90 5.90
N GLN A 59 -9.34 -3.91 6.16
CA GLN A 59 -8.28 -3.84 7.17
C GLN A 59 -7.21 -2.82 6.77
N ALA A 60 -6.79 -2.80 5.50
CA ALA A 60 -5.79 -1.84 5.00
C ALA A 60 -6.29 -0.39 5.15
N LEU A 61 -7.51 -0.09 4.71
CA LEU A 61 -8.13 1.23 4.89
C LEU A 61 -8.30 1.59 6.37
N SER A 62 -8.65 0.62 7.22
CA SER A 62 -8.70 0.83 8.67
C SER A 62 -7.33 1.17 9.25
N SER A 63 -6.28 0.54 8.77
CA SER A 63 -4.89 0.78 9.19
C SER A 63 -4.41 2.17 8.80
N LEU A 64 -4.73 2.65 7.60
CA LEU A 64 -4.46 4.05 7.20
C LEU A 64 -5.14 5.06 8.14
N ARG A 65 -6.40 4.82 8.53
CA ARG A 65 -7.10 5.66 9.51
C ARG A 65 -6.45 5.63 10.90
N LYS A 66 -5.98 4.46 11.36
CA LYS A 66 -5.22 4.36 12.62
C LYS A 66 -3.92 5.17 12.57
N PHE A 67 -3.22 5.15 11.44
CA PHE A 67 -2.02 5.95 11.23
C PHE A 67 -2.32 7.45 11.24
N ALA A 68 -3.35 7.90 10.54
CA ALA A 68 -3.79 9.29 10.54
C ALA A 68 -4.16 9.78 11.95
N ALA A 69 -4.83 8.95 12.75
CA ALA A 69 -5.19 9.27 14.13
C ALA A 69 -3.98 9.52 15.04
N ARG A 70 -2.78 9.02 14.67
CA ARG A 70 -1.53 9.29 15.38
C ARG A 70 -0.99 10.69 15.13
N ARG A 71 -1.47 11.39 14.11
CA ARG A 71 -0.99 12.72 13.69
C ARG A 71 0.54 12.77 13.63
N PRO A 72 1.16 11.87 12.84
CA PRO A 72 2.62 11.83 12.74
C PRO A 72 3.16 13.14 12.16
N SER A 73 4.41 13.48 12.50
CA SER A 73 5.13 14.61 11.90
C SER A 73 5.69 14.27 10.52
N ALA A 74 5.98 12.99 10.28
CA ALA A 74 6.45 12.44 9.02
C ALA A 74 6.17 10.94 8.98
N ILE A 75 6.20 10.34 7.78
CA ILE A 75 6.04 8.89 7.59
C ILE A 75 7.29 8.33 6.94
N ALA A 76 7.86 7.28 7.55
CA ALA A 76 8.92 6.47 6.98
C ALA A 76 8.29 5.21 6.37
N LEU A 77 8.42 5.06 5.05
CA LEU A 77 8.02 3.85 4.33
C LEU A 77 9.10 2.76 4.48
N ALA A 78 8.71 1.50 4.28
CA ALA A 78 9.67 0.38 4.27
C ALA A 78 10.67 0.52 3.11
N HIS A 79 10.22 1.04 1.98
CA HIS A 79 11.02 1.24 0.78
C HIS A 79 11.12 2.73 0.46
N TYR A 80 12.35 3.26 0.52
CA TYR A 80 12.74 4.60 0.10
C TYR A 80 12.04 5.78 0.79
N GLY A 81 12.34 5.98 2.06
CA GLY A 81 12.40 7.33 2.54
C GLY A 81 11.40 7.77 3.57
N LEU A 82 11.71 8.96 4.03
CA LEU A 82 10.95 9.77 4.94
C LEU A 82 10.17 10.81 4.12
N LEU A 83 8.86 10.88 4.34
CA LEU A 83 7.95 11.80 3.67
C LEU A 83 7.37 12.78 4.69
N GLU A 84 7.50 14.07 4.41
CA GLU A 84 7.22 15.15 5.38
C GLU A 84 5.77 15.65 5.35
N SER A 85 4.95 15.23 4.36
CA SER A 85 3.53 15.58 4.27
C SER A 85 2.64 14.38 4.60
N PRO A 86 2.58 13.95 5.88
CA PRO A 86 1.92 12.70 6.26
C PRO A 86 0.41 12.68 5.99
N GLU A 87 -0.28 13.81 6.13
CA GLU A 87 -1.72 13.90 5.86
C GLU A 87 -2.02 13.71 4.37
N GLU A 88 -1.26 14.38 3.49
CA GLU A 88 -1.39 14.24 2.04
C GLU A 88 -1.04 12.82 1.58
N LEU A 89 0.04 12.25 2.13
CA LEU A 89 0.44 10.89 1.80
C LEU A 89 -0.60 9.85 2.19
N LEU A 90 -1.19 9.97 3.38
CA LEU A 90 -2.23 9.03 3.84
C LEU A 90 -3.53 9.19 3.04
N ALA A 91 -3.87 10.41 2.62
CA ALA A 91 -4.99 10.64 1.72
C ALA A 91 -4.72 10.07 0.32
N GLU A 92 -3.52 10.27 -0.24
CA GLU A 92 -3.07 9.66 -1.49
C GLU A 92 -3.13 8.13 -1.41
N ALA A 93 -2.71 7.53 -0.28
CA ALA A 93 -2.72 6.09 -0.08
C ALA A 93 -4.16 5.52 -0.03
N ASP A 94 -5.07 6.16 0.71
CA ASP A 94 -6.48 5.74 0.78
C ASP A 94 -7.13 5.80 -0.60
N GLU A 95 -6.96 6.91 -1.31
CA GLU A 95 -7.54 7.12 -2.64
C GLU A 95 -6.98 6.12 -3.67
N THR A 96 -5.65 5.97 -3.73
CA THR A 96 -4.99 5.06 -4.65
C THR A 96 -5.42 3.61 -4.40
N LEU A 97 -5.48 3.19 -3.13
CA LEU A 97 -5.89 1.85 -2.77
C LEU A 97 -7.32 1.55 -3.20
N ARG A 98 -8.25 2.52 -3.03
CA ARG A 98 -9.64 2.38 -3.49
C ARG A 98 -9.73 2.28 -5.00
N GLN A 99 -9.04 3.15 -5.72
CA GLN A 99 -9.03 3.14 -7.19
C GLN A 99 -8.50 1.82 -7.75
N TRP A 100 -7.43 1.26 -7.15
CA TRP A 100 -6.92 -0.04 -7.54
C TRP A 100 -7.92 -1.17 -7.26
N ALA A 101 -8.60 -1.12 -6.11
CA ALA A 101 -9.62 -2.10 -5.75
C ALA A 101 -10.81 -2.04 -6.73
N GLU A 102 -11.28 -0.85 -7.10
CA GLU A 102 -12.38 -0.68 -8.07
C GLU A 102 -12.05 -1.29 -9.43
N VAL A 103 -10.84 -1.04 -9.95
CA VAL A 103 -10.38 -1.63 -11.22
C VAL A 103 -10.26 -3.14 -11.12
N ALA A 104 -9.69 -3.64 -10.01
CA ALA A 104 -9.54 -5.07 -9.77
C ALA A 104 -10.89 -5.78 -9.65
N GLU A 105 -11.86 -5.20 -8.91
CA GLU A 105 -13.21 -5.72 -8.78
C GLU A 105 -13.96 -5.76 -10.11
N ALA A 106 -13.85 -4.71 -10.93
CA ALA A 106 -14.47 -4.67 -12.25
C ALA A 106 -13.93 -5.77 -13.15
N ALA A 107 -12.61 -5.88 -13.26
CA ALA A 107 -11.96 -6.93 -14.06
C ALA A 107 -12.32 -8.34 -13.57
N TYR A 108 -12.36 -8.55 -12.25
CA TYR A 108 -12.74 -9.83 -11.65
C TYR A 108 -14.17 -10.24 -12.00
N ARG A 109 -15.15 -9.32 -11.89
CA ARG A 109 -16.56 -9.57 -12.24
C ARG A 109 -16.76 -9.88 -13.72
N GLU A 110 -15.96 -9.26 -14.58
CA GLU A 110 -15.97 -9.48 -16.04
C GLU A 110 -15.22 -10.75 -16.46
N GLY A 111 -14.53 -11.43 -15.54
CA GLY A 111 -13.66 -12.55 -15.87
C GLY A 111 -12.40 -12.16 -16.66
N SER A 112 -12.05 -10.87 -16.61
CA SER A 112 -10.87 -10.29 -17.29
C SER A 112 -9.60 -10.43 -16.47
N ASP A 113 -8.45 -10.17 -17.09
CA ASP A 113 -7.15 -10.18 -16.41
C ASP A 113 -6.97 -8.92 -15.55
N ILE A 114 -6.94 -9.11 -14.22
CA ILE A 114 -6.78 -8.02 -13.25
C ILE A 114 -5.45 -7.29 -13.45
N ALA A 115 -4.35 -8.01 -13.71
CA ALA A 115 -3.03 -7.38 -13.90
C ALA A 115 -3.02 -6.50 -15.14
N ALA A 116 -3.60 -6.97 -16.25
CA ALA A 116 -3.71 -6.19 -17.47
C ALA A 116 -4.59 -4.94 -17.27
N ALA A 117 -5.71 -5.05 -16.54
CA ALA A 117 -6.59 -3.93 -16.24
C ALA A 117 -5.90 -2.86 -15.37
N LEU A 118 -5.19 -3.29 -14.31
CA LEU A 118 -4.42 -2.40 -13.44
C LEU A 118 -3.28 -1.71 -14.21
N ALA A 119 -2.52 -2.46 -15.03
CA ALA A 119 -1.46 -1.88 -15.85
C ALA A 119 -1.99 -0.84 -16.84
N ALA A 120 -3.08 -1.13 -17.54
CA ALA A 120 -3.70 -0.20 -18.49
C ALA A 120 -4.16 1.10 -17.82
N ARG A 121 -4.62 1.05 -16.57
CA ARG A 121 -5.17 2.21 -15.85
C ARG A 121 -4.09 3.03 -15.13
N PHE A 122 -3.10 2.38 -14.52
CA PHE A 122 -2.16 3.04 -13.60
C PHE A 122 -0.73 3.11 -14.13
N ASP A 123 -0.40 2.36 -15.16
CA ASP A 123 0.93 2.31 -15.77
C ASP A 123 0.98 2.75 -17.25
N PRO A 124 0.12 3.66 -17.74
CA PRO A 124 0.10 4.00 -19.17
C PRO A 124 1.41 4.63 -19.67
N GLY A 125 2.22 5.20 -18.77
CA GLY A 125 3.52 5.81 -19.08
C GLY A 125 4.72 4.96 -18.73
N LEU A 126 4.56 3.71 -18.25
CA LEU A 126 5.70 2.84 -17.91
C LEU A 126 6.54 2.47 -19.14
N GLY A 127 5.99 2.62 -20.37
CA GLY A 127 6.73 2.47 -21.62
C GLY A 127 7.89 3.45 -21.76
N ASP A 128 7.74 4.65 -21.20
CA ASP A 128 8.63 5.78 -21.38
C ASP A 128 9.65 5.97 -20.25
N ILE A 129 9.56 5.17 -19.15
CA ILE A 129 10.54 5.22 -18.08
C ILE A 129 11.75 4.35 -18.35
N ASP A 130 12.88 4.75 -17.77
CA ASP A 130 14.14 4.00 -17.84
C ASP A 130 13.93 2.52 -17.45
N PRO A 131 14.46 1.55 -18.25
CA PRO A 131 14.27 0.13 -18.00
C PRO A 131 14.70 -0.33 -16.60
N ALA A 132 15.80 0.23 -16.06
CA ALA A 132 16.25 -0.11 -14.69
C ALA A 132 15.28 0.38 -13.62
N HIS A 133 14.62 1.52 -13.86
CA HIS A 133 13.58 2.06 -12.98
C HIS A 133 12.32 1.18 -13.00
N ARG A 134 11.93 0.73 -14.19
CA ARG A 134 10.83 -0.23 -14.36
C ARG A 134 11.10 -1.54 -13.63
N GLU A 135 12.30 -2.10 -13.79
CA GLU A 135 12.68 -3.34 -13.11
C GLU A 135 12.61 -3.21 -11.59
N LYS A 136 13.03 -2.06 -11.03
CA LYS A 136 12.86 -1.77 -9.59
C LYS A 136 11.41 -1.75 -9.17
N LEU A 137 10.53 -1.06 -9.93
CA LEU A 137 9.09 -1.01 -9.64
C LEU A 137 8.48 -2.42 -9.63
N GLU A 138 8.75 -3.21 -10.67
CA GLU A 138 8.23 -4.58 -10.77
C GLU A 138 8.76 -5.50 -9.67
N THR A 139 10.04 -5.35 -9.29
CA THR A 139 10.65 -6.16 -8.23
C THR A 139 10.09 -5.81 -6.85
N LEU A 140 9.88 -4.52 -6.57
CA LEU A 140 9.47 -4.06 -5.25
C LEU A 140 7.96 -4.10 -5.04
N ASN A 141 7.20 -3.77 -6.08
CA ASN A 141 5.76 -3.63 -6.00
C ASN A 141 5.10 -3.77 -7.38
N GLY A 142 5.33 -4.90 -8.04
CA GLY A 142 4.85 -5.19 -9.38
C GLY A 142 3.32 -5.31 -9.45
N VAL A 143 2.77 -4.93 -10.59
CA VAL A 143 1.34 -5.03 -10.88
C VAL A 143 0.83 -6.46 -10.73
N HIS A 144 1.62 -7.45 -11.15
CA HIS A 144 1.24 -8.86 -11.04
C HIS A 144 1.09 -9.34 -9.59
N SER A 145 1.99 -8.91 -8.69
CA SER A 145 1.90 -9.23 -7.27
C SER A 145 0.65 -8.61 -6.64
N ASN A 146 0.39 -7.34 -6.94
CA ASN A 146 -0.80 -6.63 -6.47
C ASN A 146 -2.09 -7.27 -7.01
N ALA A 147 -2.14 -7.59 -8.29
CA ALA A 147 -3.28 -8.26 -8.92
C ALA A 147 -3.58 -9.63 -8.28
N ALA A 148 -2.54 -10.39 -7.95
CA ALA A 148 -2.70 -11.68 -7.27
C ALA A 148 -3.31 -11.52 -5.86
N GLY A 149 -2.93 -10.48 -5.13
CA GLY A 149 -3.53 -10.18 -3.82
C GLY A 149 -4.98 -9.75 -3.92
N PHE A 150 -5.33 -8.85 -4.85
CA PHE A 150 -6.72 -8.48 -5.11
C PHE A 150 -7.56 -9.69 -5.52
N ARG A 151 -7.09 -10.54 -6.42
CA ARG A 151 -7.77 -11.77 -6.82
C ARG A 151 -8.07 -12.65 -5.61
N ARG A 152 -7.05 -12.90 -4.79
CA ARG A 152 -7.18 -13.74 -3.60
C ARG A 152 -8.20 -13.18 -2.60
N TRP A 153 -8.19 -11.87 -2.39
CA TRP A 153 -9.13 -11.18 -1.52
C TRP A 153 -10.58 -11.29 -2.05
N LEU A 154 -10.80 -11.10 -3.35
CA LEU A 154 -12.11 -11.21 -3.99
C LEU A 154 -12.66 -12.65 -3.92
N GLU A 155 -11.84 -13.64 -4.24
CA GLU A 155 -12.20 -15.06 -4.09
C GLU A 155 -12.62 -15.42 -2.66
N GLY A 156 -11.91 -14.87 -1.67
CA GLY A 156 -12.23 -15.04 -0.25
C GLY A 156 -13.57 -14.43 0.14
N ARG A 157 -13.91 -13.26 -0.41
CA ARG A 157 -15.23 -12.60 -0.20
C ARG A 157 -16.37 -13.42 -0.80
N ASP A 158 -16.20 -13.92 -2.01
CA ASP A 158 -17.22 -14.74 -2.67
C ASP A 158 -17.49 -16.03 -1.90
N ALA A 159 -16.44 -16.68 -1.41
CA ALA A 159 -16.56 -17.90 -0.58
C ALA A 159 -17.27 -17.66 0.77
N ALA A 160 -17.12 -16.46 1.36
CA ALA A 160 -17.78 -16.08 2.61
C ALA A 160 -19.26 -15.71 2.45
N THR A 161 -19.71 -15.49 1.22
CA THR A 161 -21.10 -15.07 0.90
C THR A 161 -21.97 -16.24 0.47
N GLN A 162 -21.40 -17.44 0.27
CA GLN A 162 -22.07 -18.70 -0.06
C GLN A 162 -22.35 -19.53 1.19
#